data_b5b3a3d8fbcca86f8b1e155fa5619c15
#
_entry.id   b5b3a3d8fbcca86f8b1e155fa5619c15
#
_cell.length_a   1.000
_cell.length_b   1.000
_cell.length_c   1.000
_cell.angle_alpha   90.00
_cell.angle_beta   90.00
_cell.angle_gamma   90.00
#
_symmetry.space_group_name_H-M   'P 1'
#
loop_
_entity.id
_entity.type
_entity.pdbx_description
1 polymer ?
#
loop_
_entity_poly.entity_id
_entity_poly.type
_entity_poly.pdbx_seq_one_letter_code
_entity_poly.pdbx_strand_id
1 'polypeptide(L)'
;PLWSENDVLLITYPDNIISQKTPPLQSLHEFLAQHLSDTITIVHVLPFFPSTGDDGFSVQNYFAVDEKFGDWNDIGTLSKHAILMADVVLNHCSVHSAWFKGFQKGDPAYEAFFCTVPDGFDVSKIVRPRSSPLKVNVLVNGVAQNIWCTFSSDQADLNFKNPKVLSKLIDVIFWYIEMGIRVFRLDAVAFIWKDSGTTGLNAQQAHLIVKLLRLLVDYVDRGIILITETNLPIHENLSYFGNGNEAHWIYNFTLPPLSIFTLMFGDATQIRKWSTGLPPTRPNTAYLNFLSSHDGIGLRPVEGVLTEQQLDRMVSQLEQNGSLFSWRNVSQSEQKIYEANITFFDALSRTPSDPTGE
;
A
#
# COMPACT_ATOMS: atom_id res chain seq x y z
N PRO A 1 -24.92 -5.97 -4.80
CA PRO A 1 -23.57 -5.42 -4.91
C PRO A 1 -22.81 -5.73 -3.62
N LEU A 2 -21.49 -5.88 -3.72
CA LEU A 2 -20.61 -6.17 -2.56
C LEU A 2 -20.38 -4.92 -1.69
N TRP A 3 -20.74 -3.75 -2.20
CA TRP A 3 -20.62 -2.45 -1.55
C TRP A 3 -21.64 -1.47 -2.11
N SER A 4 -21.81 -0.36 -1.40
CA SER A 4 -22.66 0.75 -1.79
C SER A 4 -22.03 2.09 -1.40
N GLU A 5 -22.70 3.18 -1.73
CA GLU A 5 -22.33 4.54 -1.31
C GLU A 5 -22.44 4.77 0.20
N ASN A 6 -23.05 3.85 0.93
CA ASN A 6 -23.17 3.91 2.39
C ASN A 6 -21.97 3.27 3.10
N ASP A 7 -21.07 2.60 2.36
CA ASP A 7 -19.91 1.99 2.97
C ASP A 7 -18.85 3.03 3.29
N VAL A 8 -18.46 3.06 4.56
CA VAL A 8 -17.42 3.94 5.10
C VAL A 8 -16.29 3.09 5.65
N LEU A 9 -15.09 3.33 5.13
CA LEU A 9 -13.88 2.63 5.52
C LEU A 9 -13.05 3.48 6.47
N LEU A 10 -12.82 2.98 7.68
CA LEU A 10 -11.85 3.54 8.62
C LEU A 10 -10.51 2.83 8.45
N ILE A 11 -9.44 3.59 8.28
CA ILE A 11 -8.06 3.10 8.33
C ILE A 11 -7.45 3.43 9.70
N THR A 12 -6.81 2.46 10.32
CA THR A 12 -6.20 2.63 11.64
C THR A 12 -5.07 1.64 11.87
N TYR A 13 -4.06 2.06 12.62
CA TYR A 13 -3.11 1.11 13.21
C TYR A 13 -3.77 0.34 14.35
N PRO A 14 -3.32 -0.89 14.65
CA PRO A 14 -3.91 -1.72 15.70
C PRO A 14 -3.77 -1.10 17.09
N ASP A 15 -2.83 -0.19 17.30
CA ASP A 15 -2.50 0.47 18.57
C ASP A 15 -2.85 1.97 18.63
N ASN A 16 -3.67 2.48 17.71
CA ASN A 16 -4.15 3.87 17.80
C ASN A 16 -5.07 4.11 19.01
N ILE A 17 -5.70 3.06 19.50
CA ILE A 17 -6.51 3.11 20.73
C ILE A 17 -5.84 2.22 21.78
N ILE A 18 -5.33 2.84 22.83
CA ILE A 18 -4.57 2.17 23.90
C ILE A 18 -5.33 2.23 25.21
N SER A 19 -5.43 1.10 25.89
CA SER A 19 -5.92 0.95 27.28
C SER A 19 -4.83 0.32 28.13
N GLN A 20 -4.81 0.65 29.42
CA GLN A 20 -3.93 -0.02 30.38
C GLN A 20 -4.41 -1.43 30.77
N LYS A 21 -5.62 -1.82 30.38
CA LYS A 21 -6.29 -3.03 30.86
C LYS A 21 -6.41 -4.12 29.80
N THR A 22 -6.41 -3.77 28.54
CA THR A 22 -6.69 -4.68 27.42
C THR A 22 -5.66 -4.50 26.31
N PRO A 23 -5.35 -5.56 25.54
CA PRO A 23 -4.54 -5.45 24.32
C PRO A 23 -5.10 -4.40 23.35
N PRO A 24 -4.27 -3.75 22.55
CA PRO A 24 -4.69 -2.70 21.60
C PRO A 24 -5.83 -3.11 20.68
N LEU A 25 -5.82 -4.32 20.10
CA LEU A 25 -6.91 -4.79 19.21
C LEU A 25 -8.25 -4.92 19.97
N GLN A 26 -8.25 -5.30 21.25
CA GLN A 26 -9.46 -5.32 22.07
C GLN A 26 -9.95 -3.90 22.37
N SER A 27 -9.02 -2.98 22.70
CA SER A 27 -9.34 -1.57 22.93
C SER A 27 -9.91 -0.92 21.68
N LEU A 28 -9.36 -1.24 20.50
CA LEU A 28 -9.88 -0.80 19.20
C LEU A 28 -11.31 -1.33 18.99
N HIS A 29 -11.53 -2.62 19.24
CA HIS A 29 -12.87 -3.23 19.13
C HIS A 29 -13.89 -2.53 20.04
N GLU A 30 -13.55 -2.31 21.32
CA GLU A 30 -14.43 -1.64 22.29
C GLU A 30 -14.77 -0.21 21.81
N PHE A 31 -13.78 0.52 21.31
CA PHE A 31 -13.97 1.87 20.79
C PHE A 31 -14.92 1.89 19.57
N LEU A 32 -14.68 1.00 18.61
CA LEU A 32 -15.51 0.90 17.40
C LEU A 32 -16.96 0.54 17.76
N ALA A 33 -17.16 -0.46 18.61
CA ALA A 33 -18.48 -0.90 19.03
C ALA A 33 -19.24 0.19 19.81
N GLN A 34 -18.54 0.98 20.61
CA GLN A 34 -19.15 1.99 21.46
C GLN A 34 -19.44 3.31 20.72
N HIS A 35 -18.61 3.70 19.77
CA HIS A 35 -18.61 5.05 19.20
C HIS A 35 -18.89 5.11 17.71
N LEU A 36 -18.65 4.05 16.94
CA LEU A 36 -18.64 4.09 15.48
C LEU A 36 -19.46 2.98 14.81
N SER A 37 -20.18 2.16 15.56
CA SER A 37 -20.95 1.00 15.06
C SER A 37 -21.97 1.34 13.97
N ASP A 38 -22.57 2.54 14.04
CA ASP A 38 -23.60 2.98 13.09
C ASP A 38 -23.03 3.76 11.89
N THR A 39 -21.72 3.98 11.87
CA THR A 39 -21.09 4.84 10.86
C THR A 39 -20.06 4.11 10.03
N ILE A 40 -19.24 3.27 10.64
CA ILE A 40 -18.14 2.56 9.98
C ILE A 40 -18.58 1.14 9.64
N THR A 41 -18.52 0.79 8.37
CA THR A 41 -18.89 -0.55 7.88
C THR A 41 -17.66 -1.42 7.61
N ILE A 42 -16.52 -0.81 7.30
CA ILE A 42 -15.26 -1.49 6.96
C ILE A 42 -14.15 -0.91 7.82
N VAL A 43 -13.31 -1.77 8.39
CA VAL A 43 -12.14 -1.35 9.16
C VAL A 43 -10.88 -1.94 8.53
N HIS A 44 -10.02 -1.08 8.01
CA HIS A 44 -8.68 -1.43 7.58
C HIS A 44 -7.75 -1.36 8.78
N VAL A 45 -7.41 -2.51 9.32
CA VAL A 45 -6.35 -2.64 10.33
C VAL A 45 -5.03 -2.76 9.60
N LEU A 46 -4.20 -1.71 9.68
CA LEU A 46 -2.84 -1.65 9.13
C LEU A 46 -1.97 -2.76 9.72
N PRO A 47 -0.78 -3.03 9.19
CA PRO A 47 -0.03 -4.23 9.52
C PRO A 47 0.03 -4.54 11.01
N PHE A 48 -0.62 -5.62 11.39
CA PHE A 48 -0.73 -6.09 12.78
C PHE A 48 0.15 -7.33 13.04
N PHE A 49 0.91 -7.78 12.04
CA PHE A 49 1.80 -8.95 12.13
C PHE A 49 3.17 -8.55 12.71
N PRO A 50 3.97 -9.54 13.22
CA PRO A 50 5.35 -9.30 13.60
C PRO A 50 6.16 -8.69 12.46
N SER A 51 6.80 -7.58 12.71
CA SER A 51 7.56 -6.81 11.73
C SER A 51 8.85 -6.26 12.34
N THR A 52 9.77 -5.80 11.50
CA THR A 52 11.06 -5.25 11.93
C THR A 52 11.21 -3.77 11.62
N GLY A 53 10.20 -3.15 10.99
CA GLY A 53 10.24 -1.73 10.66
C GLY A 53 9.19 -1.33 9.63
N ASP A 54 9.32 -0.10 9.13
CA ASP A 54 8.44 0.51 8.13
C ASP A 54 6.96 0.42 8.56
N ASP A 55 6.70 0.77 9.83
CA ASP A 55 5.37 0.79 10.45
C ASP A 55 4.55 -0.51 10.24
N GLY A 56 5.26 -1.66 10.22
CA GLY A 56 4.66 -2.99 10.05
C GLY A 56 4.86 -3.59 8.66
N PHE A 57 5.21 -2.81 7.64
CA PHE A 57 5.37 -3.31 6.26
C PHE A 57 6.66 -4.10 6.03
N SER A 58 7.60 -4.14 6.98
CA SER A 58 8.73 -5.08 6.96
C SER A 58 8.34 -6.39 7.64
N VAL A 59 7.51 -7.20 6.98
CA VAL A 59 6.82 -8.36 7.57
C VAL A 59 7.80 -9.47 7.91
N GLN A 60 7.77 -9.91 9.17
CA GLN A 60 8.57 -11.04 9.67
C GLN A 60 7.81 -12.37 9.59
N ASN A 61 6.52 -12.33 9.90
CA ASN A 61 5.65 -13.50 9.88
C ASN A 61 4.22 -13.11 9.51
N TYR A 62 3.74 -13.54 8.35
CA TYR A 62 2.39 -13.29 7.87
C TYR A 62 1.30 -14.07 8.63
N PHE A 63 1.64 -15.15 9.31
CA PHE A 63 0.68 -16.07 9.94
C PHE A 63 0.45 -15.80 11.43
N ALA A 64 1.08 -14.76 11.99
CA ALA A 64 0.93 -14.38 13.39
C ALA A 64 0.44 -12.94 13.53
N VAL A 65 -0.26 -12.66 14.59
CA VAL A 65 -0.47 -11.30 15.12
C VAL A 65 0.73 -10.96 16.00
N ASP A 66 1.22 -9.74 15.98
CA ASP A 66 2.27 -9.28 16.90
C ASP A 66 1.70 -9.26 18.33
N GLU A 67 2.38 -9.96 19.25
CA GLU A 67 1.96 -10.13 20.65
C GLU A 67 1.66 -8.81 21.35
N LYS A 68 2.30 -7.71 20.94
CA LYS A 68 2.03 -6.38 21.51
C LYS A 68 0.65 -5.84 21.17
N PHE A 69 -0.01 -6.35 20.12
CA PHE A 69 -1.35 -5.91 19.69
C PHE A 69 -2.47 -6.82 20.16
N GLY A 70 -2.22 -8.12 20.36
CA GLY A 70 -3.19 -9.14 20.70
C GLY A 70 -2.96 -10.44 19.96
N ASP A 71 -4.03 -11.12 19.56
CA ASP A 71 -3.97 -12.39 18.85
C ASP A 71 -5.05 -12.52 17.75
N TRP A 72 -5.10 -13.68 17.07
CA TRP A 72 -6.11 -13.98 16.05
C TRP A 72 -7.55 -14.03 16.58
N ASN A 73 -7.77 -14.27 17.86
CA ASN A 73 -9.12 -14.22 18.45
C ASN A 73 -9.63 -12.78 18.51
N ASP A 74 -8.73 -11.82 18.75
CA ASP A 74 -9.06 -10.40 18.73
C ASP A 74 -9.46 -9.94 17.31
N ILE A 75 -8.72 -10.36 16.28
CA ILE A 75 -9.08 -10.16 14.88
C ILE A 75 -10.44 -10.81 14.58
N GLY A 76 -10.65 -12.06 15.00
CA GLY A 76 -11.93 -12.75 14.83
C GLY A 76 -13.09 -12.09 15.59
N THR A 77 -12.82 -11.36 16.65
CA THR A 77 -13.83 -10.57 17.38
C THR A 77 -14.18 -9.30 16.61
N LEU A 78 -13.18 -8.58 16.11
CA LEU A 78 -13.37 -7.41 15.24
C LEU A 78 -14.19 -7.77 13.99
N SER A 79 -13.92 -8.92 13.35
CA SER A 79 -14.59 -9.36 12.13
C SER A 79 -16.10 -9.65 12.29
N LYS A 80 -16.59 -9.79 13.53
CA LYS A 80 -18.03 -9.95 13.83
C LYS A 80 -18.79 -8.62 13.86
N HIS A 81 -18.08 -7.49 13.98
CA HIS A 81 -18.67 -6.16 14.11
C HIS A 81 -18.49 -5.29 12.86
N ALA A 82 -17.44 -5.52 12.09
CA ALA A 82 -17.17 -4.80 10.86
C ALA A 82 -16.54 -5.73 9.81
N ILE A 83 -16.66 -5.37 8.54
CA ILE A 83 -15.89 -6.01 7.48
C ILE A 83 -14.42 -5.63 7.67
N LEU A 84 -13.54 -6.62 7.85
CA LEU A 84 -12.12 -6.35 8.04
C LEU A 84 -11.37 -6.30 6.71
N MET A 85 -10.52 -5.30 6.61
CA MET A 85 -9.51 -5.14 5.58
C MET A 85 -8.12 -5.28 6.19
N ALA A 86 -7.23 -5.99 5.50
CA ALA A 86 -5.83 -6.16 5.89
C ALA A 86 -4.90 -6.03 4.67
N ASP A 87 -3.64 -5.70 4.96
CA ASP A 87 -2.58 -5.65 3.96
C ASP A 87 -2.06 -7.04 3.65
N VAL A 88 -1.83 -7.29 2.36
CA VAL A 88 -0.99 -8.37 1.88
C VAL A 88 0.24 -7.74 1.23
N VAL A 89 1.33 -7.70 1.98
CA VAL A 89 2.60 -7.14 1.50
C VAL A 89 3.20 -8.12 0.49
N LEU A 90 2.94 -7.86 -0.80
CA LEU A 90 3.31 -8.79 -1.87
C LEU A 90 4.76 -8.62 -2.31
N ASN A 91 5.25 -7.38 -2.38
CA ASN A 91 6.53 -7.11 -3.03
C ASN A 91 7.73 -7.64 -2.25
N HIS A 92 7.68 -7.63 -0.92
CA HIS A 92 8.84 -7.87 -0.06
C HIS A 92 8.45 -8.46 1.29
N CYS A 93 9.44 -8.96 2.02
CA CYS A 93 9.34 -9.20 3.45
C CYS A 93 10.66 -8.89 4.15
N SER A 94 10.65 -8.89 5.49
CA SER A 94 11.84 -8.59 6.30
C SER A 94 12.96 -9.59 6.04
N VAL A 95 14.20 -9.10 6.00
CA VAL A 95 15.41 -9.95 6.02
C VAL A 95 15.53 -10.77 7.32
N HIS A 96 14.73 -10.47 8.32
CA HIS A 96 14.63 -11.23 9.56
C HIS A 96 13.53 -12.29 9.55
N SER A 97 12.76 -12.41 8.45
CA SER A 97 11.73 -13.44 8.28
C SER A 97 12.33 -14.85 8.23
N ALA A 98 11.51 -15.83 8.57
CA ALA A 98 11.92 -17.24 8.43
C ALA A 98 12.24 -17.59 6.97
N TRP A 99 11.52 -16.99 6.02
CA TRP A 99 11.76 -17.21 4.59
C TRP A 99 13.15 -16.72 4.16
N PHE A 100 13.53 -15.50 4.57
CA PHE A 100 14.83 -14.96 4.22
C PHE A 100 15.98 -15.71 4.93
N LYS A 101 15.81 -16.07 6.20
CA LYS A 101 16.78 -16.90 6.93
C LYS A 101 16.99 -18.28 6.30
N GLY A 102 15.89 -18.91 5.81
CA GLY A 102 15.98 -20.15 5.05
C GLY A 102 16.75 -19.97 3.74
N PHE A 103 16.43 -18.90 2.98
CA PHE A 103 17.15 -18.53 1.77
C PHE A 103 18.67 -18.33 2.02
N GLN A 104 19.04 -17.56 3.06
CA GLN A 104 20.44 -17.34 3.42
C GLN A 104 21.20 -18.64 3.75
N LYS A 105 20.52 -19.61 4.37
CA LYS A 105 21.09 -20.92 4.70
C LYS A 105 21.19 -21.88 3.51
N GLY A 106 20.63 -21.49 2.35
CA GLY A 106 20.56 -22.37 1.19
C GLY A 106 19.53 -23.48 1.32
N ASP A 107 18.48 -23.30 2.13
CA ASP A 107 17.38 -24.27 2.25
C ASP A 107 16.66 -24.40 0.89
N PRO A 108 16.54 -25.63 0.33
CA PRO A 108 15.87 -25.87 -0.95
C PRO A 108 14.41 -25.40 -1.02
N ALA A 109 13.73 -25.29 0.13
CA ALA A 109 12.36 -24.77 0.18
C ALA A 109 12.30 -23.29 -0.23
N TYR A 110 13.36 -22.53 0.00
CA TYR A 110 13.46 -21.09 -0.26
C TYR A 110 14.48 -20.75 -1.35
N GLU A 111 14.93 -21.72 -2.13
CA GLU A 111 15.81 -21.50 -3.27
C GLU A 111 15.13 -20.52 -4.26
N ALA A 112 15.88 -19.51 -4.72
CA ALA A 112 15.39 -18.44 -5.61
C ALA A 112 14.10 -17.74 -5.13
N PHE A 113 13.86 -17.68 -3.81
CA PHE A 113 12.67 -17.09 -3.22
C PHE A 113 12.71 -15.57 -3.24
N PHE A 114 13.92 -15.00 -3.26
CA PHE A 114 14.16 -13.55 -3.30
C PHE A 114 14.80 -13.11 -4.61
N CYS A 115 14.53 -11.86 -5.00
CA CYS A 115 15.15 -11.27 -6.18
C CYS A 115 16.62 -10.99 -5.93
N THR A 116 17.48 -11.54 -6.78
CA THR A 116 18.91 -11.24 -6.81
C THR A 116 19.24 -10.36 -8.00
N VAL A 117 20.33 -9.59 -7.88
CA VAL A 117 20.83 -8.72 -8.96
C VAL A 117 22.20 -9.26 -9.39
N PRO A 118 22.23 -10.19 -10.38
CA PRO A 118 23.48 -10.73 -10.90
C PRO A 118 24.28 -9.66 -11.67
N ASP A 119 25.55 -9.96 -11.91
CA ASP A 119 26.40 -9.11 -12.74
C ASP A 119 25.79 -8.94 -14.13
N GLY A 120 25.84 -7.71 -14.66
CA GLY A 120 25.25 -7.37 -15.96
C GLY A 120 23.75 -7.12 -15.95
N PHE A 121 23.05 -7.24 -14.80
CA PHE A 121 21.64 -6.88 -14.71
C PHE A 121 21.50 -5.34 -14.77
N ASP A 122 20.84 -4.84 -15.80
CA ASP A 122 20.66 -3.41 -16.02
C ASP A 122 19.54 -2.86 -15.13
N VAL A 123 19.93 -2.04 -14.15
CA VAL A 123 19.03 -1.34 -13.21
C VAL A 123 18.93 0.17 -13.50
N SER A 124 19.46 0.66 -14.62
CA SER A 124 19.58 2.09 -14.91
C SER A 124 18.25 2.82 -15.04
N LYS A 125 17.18 2.09 -15.39
CA LYS A 125 15.81 2.64 -15.58
C LYS A 125 14.88 2.39 -14.40
N ILE A 126 15.35 1.73 -13.34
CA ILE A 126 14.48 1.35 -12.21
C ILE A 126 13.90 2.60 -11.54
N VAL A 127 12.57 2.58 -11.40
CA VAL A 127 11.81 3.60 -10.68
C VAL A 127 11.46 3.06 -9.30
N ARG A 128 11.72 3.84 -8.25
CA ARG A 128 11.43 3.47 -6.86
C ARG A 128 11.17 4.70 -6.01
N PRO A 129 10.32 4.57 -4.97
CA PRO A 129 9.90 5.69 -4.14
C PRO A 129 10.90 6.03 -3.00
N ARG A 130 12.06 5.38 -2.94
CA ARG A 130 13.05 5.54 -1.88
C ARG A 130 14.43 5.85 -2.44
N SER A 131 15.24 6.59 -1.67
CA SER A 131 16.62 6.94 -2.00
C SER A 131 17.66 5.94 -1.44
N SER A 132 17.23 4.98 -0.58
CA SER A 132 18.11 3.93 -0.03
C SER A 132 18.75 3.08 -1.14
N PRO A 133 19.88 2.40 -0.91
CA PRO A 133 20.50 1.52 -1.91
C PRO A 133 19.53 0.43 -2.39
N LEU A 134 19.44 0.23 -3.72
CA LEU A 134 18.62 -0.82 -4.33
C LEU A 134 19.15 -2.23 -4.04
N LYS A 135 20.46 -2.36 -3.86
CA LYS A 135 21.16 -3.63 -3.71
C LYS A 135 21.75 -3.73 -2.32
N VAL A 136 21.50 -4.84 -1.66
CA VAL A 136 22.11 -5.18 -0.37
C VAL A 136 22.92 -6.46 -0.54
N ASN A 137 24.21 -6.43 -0.20
CA ASN A 137 25.06 -7.60 -0.27
C ASN A 137 24.85 -8.48 0.96
N VAL A 138 24.53 -9.75 0.74
CA VAL A 138 24.35 -10.74 1.80
C VAL A 138 25.04 -12.05 1.43
N LEU A 139 25.39 -12.84 2.43
CA LEU A 139 25.90 -14.20 2.22
C LEU A 139 24.70 -15.16 2.11
N VAL A 140 24.63 -15.88 1.00
CA VAL A 140 23.66 -16.95 0.76
C VAL A 140 24.44 -18.24 0.58
N ASN A 141 24.29 -19.20 1.48
CA ASN A 141 25.07 -20.42 1.50
C ASN A 141 26.58 -20.18 1.37
N GLY A 142 27.10 -19.17 2.07
CA GLY A 142 28.52 -18.77 2.04
C GLY A 142 28.96 -17.97 0.80
N VAL A 143 28.09 -17.74 -0.18
CA VAL A 143 28.39 -16.98 -1.40
C VAL A 143 27.77 -15.60 -1.30
N ALA A 144 28.56 -14.54 -1.60
CA ALA A 144 28.06 -13.17 -1.62
C ALA A 144 27.09 -12.97 -2.79
N GLN A 145 25.90 -12.44 -2.50
CA GLN A 145 24.89 -12.13 -3.49
C GLN A 145 24.30 -10.73 -3.23
N ASN A 146 24.00 -10.01 -4.30
CA ASN A 146 23.26 -8.75 -4.23
C ASN A 146 21.77 -9.02 -4.25
N ILE A 147 21.09 -8.74 -3.14
CA ILE A 147 19.65 -8.87 -3.02
C ILE A 147 18.97 -7.56 -3.41
N TRP A 148 17.88 -7.65 -4.13
CA TRP A 148 17.06 -6.51 -4.50
C TRP A 148 16.22 -6.04 -3.33
N CYS A 149 16.27 -4.72 -3.05
CA CYS A 149 15.51 -4.07 -1.99
C CYS A 149 14.87 -2.79 -2.56
N THR A 150 13.62 -2.87 -2.99
CA THR A 150 12.92 -1.73 -3.58
C THR A 150 12.76 -0.59 -2.57
N PHE A 151 12.43 -0.88 -1.32
CA PHE A 151 12.08 0.12 -0.31
C PHE A 151 13.22 0.39 0.68
N SER A 152 13.62 -0.59 1.45
CA SER A 152 14.70 -0.44 2.44
C SER A 152 15.60 -1.67 2.48
N SER A 153 16.76 -1.56 3.12
CA SER A 153 17.70 -2.69 3.28
C SER A 153 17.14 -3.84 4.12
N ASP A 154 16.10 -3.60 4.89
CA ASP A 154 15.38 -4.63 5.67
C ASP A 154 14.29 -5.34 4.85
N GLN A 155 13.89 -4.80 3.72
CA GLN A 155 12.77 -5.29 2.91
C GLN A 155 13.30 -5.96 1.63
N ALA A 156 13.57 -7.27 1.71
CA ALA A 156 14.05 -8.05 0.58
C ALA A 156 12.88 -8.38 -0.37
N ASP A 157 13.04 -8.06 -1.66
CA ASP A 157 12.00 -8.26 -2.67
C ASP A 157 11.83 -9.74 -3.02
N LEU A 158 10.59 -10.19 -3.01
CA LEU A 158 10.18 -11.55 -3.34
C LEU A 158 10.26 -11.81 -4.85
N ASN A 159 10.69 -13.00 -5.24
CA ASN A 159 10.89 -13.37 -6.65
C ASN A 159 9.66 -14.05 -7.23
N PHE A 160 8.75 -13.30 -7.82
CA PHE A 160 7.54 -13.82 -8.47
C PHE A 160 7.80 -14.67 -9.72
N LYS A 161 9.03 -14.73 -10.23
CA LYS A 161 9.42 -15.72 -11.27
C LYS A 161 9.47 -17.13 -10.70
N ASN A 162 9.58 -17.27 -9.37
CA ASN A 162 9.47 -18.53 -8.68
C ASN A 162 8.01 -18.78 -8.26
N PRO A 163 7.31 -19.78 -8.82
CA PRO A 163 5.90 -20.03 -8.50
C PRO A 163 5.66 -20.40 -7.03
N LYS A 164 6.68 -20.87 -6.29
CA LYS A 164 6.58 -21.14 -4.86
C LYS A 164 6.29 -19.87 -4.05
N VAL A 165 6.79 -18.70 -4.49
CA VAL A 165 6.51 -17.41 -3.85
C VAL A 165 5.03 -17.08 -3.96
N LEU A 166 4.48 -17.16 -5.16
CA LEU A 166 3.05 -16.90 -5.38
C LEU A 166 2.18 -17.89 -4.60
N SER A 167 2.53 -19.18 -4.58
CA SER A 167 1.83 -20.20 -3.78
C SER A 167 1.82 -19.84 -2.30
N LYS A 168 2.94 -19.40 -1.74
CA LYS A 168 3.02 -19.01 -0.32
C LYS A 168 2.16 -17.78 -0.01
N LEU A 169 2.08 -16.81 -0.92
CA LEU A 169 1.24 -15.63 -0.73
C LEU A 169 -0.25 -15.96 -0.89
N ILE A 170 -0.61 -16.92 -1.73
CA ILE A 170 -1.97 -17.48 -1.80
C ILE A 170 -2.33 -18.17 -0.48
N ASP A 171 -1.41 -18.95 0.13
CA ASP A 171 -1.62 -19.55 1.45
C ASP A 171 -1.88 -18.47 2.52
N VAL A 172 -1.18 -17.32 2.47
CA VAL A 172 -1.41 -16.18 3.36
C VAL A 172 -2.82 -15.61 3.18
N ILE A 173 -3.24 -15.37 1.94
CA ILE A 173 -4.57 -14.82 1.65
C ILE A 173 -5.66 -15.78 2.16
N PHE A 174 -5.52 -17.07 1.93
CA PHE A 174 -6.50 -18.06 2.38
C PHE A 174 -6.55 -18.17 3.91
N TRP A 175 -5.38 -18.11 4.56
CA TRP A 175 -5.32 -18.02 6.01
C TRP A 175 -6.09 -16.81 6.56
N TYR A 176 -5.89 -15.64 5.95
CA TYR A 176 -6.60 -14.42 6.36
C TYR A 176 -8.11 -14.51 6.13
N ILE A 177 -8.55 -15.16 5.03
CA ILE A 177 -9.97 -15.46 4.79
C ILE A 177 -10.55 -16.32 5.91
N GLU A 178 -9.84 -17.37 6.34
CA GLU A 178 -10.25 -18.23 7.45
C GLU A 178 -10.34 -17.45 8.77
N MET A 179 -9.46 -16.48 8.97
CA MET A 179 -9.46 -15.59 10.15
C MET A 179 -10.52 -14.47 10.09
N GLY A 180 -11.33 -14.41 9.04
CA GLY A 180 -12.46 -13.48 8.94
C GLY A 180 -12.20 -12.21 8.16
N ILE A 181 -11.03 -12.04 7.55
CA ILE A 181 -10.72 -10.88 6.70
C ILE A 181 -11.41 -11.03 5.35
N ARG A 182 -11.97 -9.94 4.81
CA ARG A 182 -12.75 -9.95 3.57
C ARG A 182 -12.27 -8.95 2.53
N VAL A 183 -11.47 -7.98 2.89
CA VAL A 183 -10.88 -7.00 1.96
C VAL A 183 -9.36 -7.08 2.07
N PHE A 184 -8.69 -7.23 0.93
CA PHE A 184 -7.24 -7.37 0.86
C PHE A 184 -6.62 -6.21 0.08
N ARG A 185 -5.79 -5.41 0.76
CA ARG A 185 -4.94 -4.41 0.13
C ARG A 185 -3.68 -5.12 -0.38
N LEU A 186 -3.56 -5.17 -1.68
CA LEU A 186 -2.37 -5.69 -2.36
C LEU A 186 -1.30 -4.59 -2.35
N ASP A 187 -0.50 -4.59 -1.29
CA ASP A 187 0.52 -3.57 -1.06
C ASP A 187 1.64 -3.66 -2.08
N ALA A 188 2.06 -2.49 -2.59
CA ALA A 188 3.17 -2.33 -3.52
C ALA A 188 3.12 -3.25 -4.76
N VAL A 189 1.91 -3.67 -5.19
CA VAL A 189 1.70 -4.68 -6.23
C VAL A 189 2.31 -4.29 -7.59
N ALA A 190 2.45 -3.00 -7.87
CA ALA A 190 3.07 -2.53 -9.11
C ALA A 190 4.56 -2.87 -9.22
N PHE A 191 5.24 -3.19 -8.12
CA PHE A 191 6.67 -3.45 -8.05
C PHE A 191 7.03 -4.94 -8.09
N ILE A 192 6.08 -5.88 -8.08
CA ILE A 192 6.36 -7.31 -7.84
C ILE A 192 7.15 -8.00 -8.94
N TRP A 193 7.29 -7.43 -10.14
CA TRP A 193 7.98 -8.06 -11.26
C TRP A 193 9.19 -7.25 -11.73
N LYS A 194 10.36 -7.91 -11.80
CA LYS A 194 11.65 -7.28 -12.13
C LYS A 194 12.25 -7.91 -13.37
N ASP A 195 12.47 -7.08 -14.42
CA ASP A 195 13.21 -7.45 -15.62
C ASP A 195 14.35 -6.45 -15.89
N SER A 196 15.47 -6.97 -16.38
CA SER A 196 16.65 -6.16 -16.72
C SER A 196 16.31 -5.12 -17.80
N GLY A 197 16.77 -3.88 -17.61
CA GLY A 197 16.57 -2.79 -18.57
C GLY A 197 15.17 -2.19 -18.60
N THR A 198 14.30 -2.58 -17.64
CA THR A 198 12.94 -2.04 -17.47
C THR A 198 12.86 -1.07 -16.29
N THR A 199 11.71 -0.43 -16.13
CA THR A 199 11.41 0.43 -14.96
C THR A 199 11.21 -0.38 -13.68
N GLY A 200 10.99 -1.71 -13.77
CA GLY A 200 10.62 -2.56 -12.63
C GLY A 200 9.24 -2.21 -12.03
N LEU A 201 8.38 -1.54 -12.80
CA LEU A 201 7.12 -1.00 -12.34
C LEU A 201 6.02 -1.29 -13.34
N ASN A 202 4.85 -1.65 -12.85
CA ASN A 202 3.62 -1.84 -13.63
C ASN A 202 3.77 -2.83 -14.80
N ALA A 203 4.50 -3.92 -14.57
CA ALA A 203 4.74 -4.95 -15.60
C ALA A 203 3.46 -5.75 -15.89
N GLN A 204 3.33 -6.23 -17.14
CA GLN A 204 2.19 -7.07 -17.54
C GLN A 204 2.01 -8.30 -16.65
N GLN A 205 3.11 -8.86 -16.16
CA GLN A 205 3.09 -10.01 -15.25
C GLN A 205 2.46 -9.68 -13.89
N ALA A 206 2.62 -8.45 -13.39
CA ALA A 206 1.93 -8.02 -12.17
C ALA A 206 0.40 -8.05 -12.39
N HIS A 207 -0.09 -7.55 -13.51
CA HIS A 207 -1.50 -7.64 -13.89
C HIS A 207 -2.01 -9.08 -14.00
N LEU A 208 -1.21 -10.00 -14.57
CA LEU A 208 -1.58 -11.42 -14.64
C LEU A 208 -1.69 -12.06 -13.25
N ILE A 209 -0.82 -11.68 -12.32
CA ILE A 209 -0.88 -12.13 -10.94
C ILE A 209 -2.14 -11.61 -10.24
N VAL A 210 -2.47 -10.32 -10.41
CA VAL A 210 -3.71 -9.75 -9.86
C VAL A 210 -4.94 -10.45 -10.44
N LYS A 211 -4.97 -10.75 -11.74
CA LYS A 211 -6.04 -11.54 -12.38
C LYS A 211 -6.19 -12.93 -11.76
N LEU A 212 -5.06 -13.61 -11.53
CA LEU A 212 -5.08 -14.92 -10.90
C LEU A 212 -5.61 -14.84 -9.47
N LEU A 213 -5.13 -13.89 -8.66
CA LEU A 213 -5.62 -13.68 -7.30
C LEU A 213 -7.12 -13.38 -7.31
N ARG A 214 -7.58 -12.50 -8.24
CA ARG A 214 -9.01 -12.20 -8.40
C ARG A 214 -9.82 -13.46 -8.68
N LEU A 215 -9.39 -14.30 -9.61
CA LEU A 215 -10.06 -15.53 -9.97
C LEU A 215 -10.14 -16.49 -8.78
N LEU A 216 -9.08 -16.61 -8.00
CA LEU A 216 -9.00 -17.47 -6.83
C LEU A 216 -9.95 -17.01 -5.73
N VAL A 217 -9.96 -15.73 -5.39
CA VAL A 217 -10.85 -15.21 -4.34
C VAL A 217 -12.31 -15.27 -4.76
N ASP A 218 -12.65 -14.96 -6.02
CA ASP A 218 -14.01 -15.10 -6.55
C ASP A 218 -14.50 -16.57 -6.56
N TYR A 219 -13.57 -17.54 -6.68
CA TYR A 219 -13.89 -18.96 -6.59
C TYR A 219 -14.18 -19.40 -5.15
N VAL A 220 -13.42 -18.88 -4.19
CA VAL A 220 -13.57 -19.22 -2.76
C VAL A 220 -14.80 -18.54 -2.16
N ASP A 221 -14.92 -17.25 -2.33
CA ASP A 221 -16.05 -16.46 -1.82
C ASP A 221 -16.17 -15.15 -2.61
N ARG A 222 -17.27 -14.97 -3.31
CA ARG A 222 -17.56 -13.74 -4.06
C ARG A 222 -17.76 -12.50 -3.20
N GLY A 223 -17.80 -12.65 -1.88
CA GLY A 223 -17.82 -11.56 -0.92
C GLY A 223 -16.45 -10.95 -0.63
N ILE A 224 -15.37 -11.53 -1.16
CA ILE A 224 -14.00 -11.04 -0.96
C ILE A 224 -13.68 -9.94 -1.95
N ILE A 225 -13.01 -8.90 -1.47
CA ILE A 225 -12.63 -7.73 -2.25
C ILE A 225 -11.10 -7.62 -2.31
N LEU A 226 -10.56 -7.41 -3.51
CA LEU A 226 -9.17 -7.05 -3.74
C LEU A 226 -9.08 -5.56 -4.08
N ILE A 227 -8.19 -4.85 -3.41
CA ILE A 227 -7.81 -3.47 -3.73
C ILE A 227 -6.32 -3.40 -4.02
N THR A 228 -5.92 -2.75 -5.11
CA THR A 228 -4.52 -2.56 -5.45
C THR A 228 -4.02 -1.21 -4.94
N GLU A 229 -2.89 -1.24 -4.23
CA GLU A 229 -2.13 -0.05 -3.87
C GLU A 229 -1.14 0.24 -5.00
N THR A 230 -1.42 1.30 -5.77
CA THR A 230 -0.65 1.69 -6.96
C THR A 230 -0.62 3.22 -7.07
N ASN A 231 0.34 3.84 -6.37
CA ASN A 231 0.56 5.30 -6.44
C ASN A 231 1.22 5.68 -7.78
N LEU A 232 0.45 5.56 -8.85
CA LEU A 232 0.84 5.73 -10.25
C LEU A 232 0.03 6.86 -10.90
N PRO A 233 0.45 7.37 -12.07
CA PRO A 233 -0.40 8.23 -12.90
C PRO A 233 -1.75 7.58 -13.15
N ILE A 234 -2.81 8.41 -13.24
CA ILE A 234 -4.20 7.94 -13.26
C ILE A 234 -4.48 6.83 -14.30
N HIS A 235 -3.93 6.95 -15.51
CA HIS A 235 -4.17 5.96 -16.56
C HIS A 235 -3.53 4.60 -16.27
N GLU A 236 -2.38 4.56 -15.59
CA GLU A 236 -1.73 3.34 -15.15
C GLU A 236 -2.48 2.72 -13.96
N ASN A 237 -2.92 3.54 -13.00
CA ASN A 237 -3.73 3.08 -11.89
C ASN A 237 -5.07 2.47 -12.36
N LEU A 238 -5.74 3.12 -13.32
CA LEU A 238 -6.98 2.61 -13.94
C LEU A 238 -6.80 1.24 -14.63
N SER A 239 -5.60 0.92 -15.10
CA SER A 239 -5.32 -0.34 -15.77
C SER A 239 -5.53 -1.56 -14.85
N TYR A 240 -5.44 -1.37 -13.52
CA TYR A 240 -5.70 -2.42 -12.53
C TYR A 240 -7.17 -2.83 -12.37
N PHE A 241 -8.10 -2.13 -12.99
CA PHE A 241 -9.44 -2.68 -13.19
C PHE A 241 -9.48 -3.80 -14.24
N GLY A 242 -8.49 -3.84 -15.15
CA GLY A 242 -8.47 -4.73 -16.30
C GLY A 242 -9.77 -4.59 -17.13
N ASN A 243 -10.38 -5.71 -17.43
CA ASN A 243 -11.73 -5.77 -18.01
C ASN A 243 -12.82 -6.07 -16.94
N GLY A 244 -12.61 -5.61 -15.68
CA GLY A 244 -13.43 -5.98 -14.53
C GLY A 244 -13.00 -7.31 -13.90
N ASN A 245 -11.79 -7.78 -14.21
CA ASN A 245 -11.26 -9.08 -13.83
C ASN A 245 -9.88 -9.00 -13.13
N GLU A 246 -9.50 -7.81 -12.70
CA GLU A 246 -8.33 -7.55 -11.84
C GLU A 246 -8.82 -7.07 -10.47
N ALA A 247 -8.37 -5.90 -9.98
CA ALA A 247 -8.86 -5.38 -8.71
C ALA A 247 -10.36 -5.10 -8.72
N HIS A 248 -11.02 -5.32 -7.59
CA HIS A 248 -12.37 -4.83 -7.36
C HIS A 248 -12.35 -3.33 -7.11
N TRP A 249 -11.39 -2.87 -6.31
CA TRP A 249 -11.21 -1.46 -5.98
C TRP A 249 -9.80 -1.01 -6.36
N ILE A 250 -9.70 0.27 -6.70
CA ILE A 250 -8.43 0.99 -6.78
C ILE A 250 -8.52 2.26 -5.94
N TYR A 251 -7.40 2.65 -5.34
CA TYR A 251 -7.30 3.93 -4.64
C TYR A 251 -7.41 5.09 -5.61
N ASN A 252 -8.21 6.09 -5.26
CA ASN A 252 -8.29 7.34 -6.02
C ASN A 252 -7.23 8.34 -5.56
N PHE A 253 -5.95 8.00 -5.80
CA PHE A 253 -4.79 8.79 -5.34
C PHE A 253 -4.74 10.22 -5.90
N THR A 254 -5.47 10.53 -6.97
CA THR A 254 -5.53 11.87 -7.52
C THR A 254 -6.42 12.80 -6.68
N LEU A 255 -7.39 12.25 -5.96
CA LEU A 255 -8.38 13.04 -5.21
C LEU A 255 -7.77 13.86 -4.05
N PRO A 256 -6.91 13.32 -3.16
CA PRO A 256 -6.35 14.08 -2.04
C PRO A 256 -5.59 15.34 -2.47
N PRO A 257 -4.57 15.29 -3.35
CA PRO A 257 -3.82 16.48 -3.74
C PRO A 257 -4.66 17.48 -4.53
N LEU A 258 -5.63 17.03 -5.35
CA LEU A 258 -6.56 17.96 -6.03
C LEU A 258 -7.51 18.64 -5.06
N SER A 259 -7.97 17.93 -4.03
CA SER A 259 -8.83 18.53 -3.00
C SER A 259 -8.06 19.58 -2.20
N ILE A 260 -6.81 19.28 -1.81
CA ILE A 260 -5.94 20.25 -1.14
C ILE A 260 -5.73 21.49 -2.02
N PHE A 261 -5.33 21.32 -3.27
CA PHE A 261 -5.13 22.42 -4.20
C PHE A 261 -6.40 23.29 -4.32
N THR A 262 -7.54 22.62 -4.50
CA THR A 262 -8.83 23.29 -4.66
C THR A 262 -9.21 24.13 -3.44
N LEU A 263 -9.10 23.56 -2.24
CA LEU A 263 -9.46 24.23 -0.99
C LEU A 263 -8.45 25.34 -0.64
N MET A 264 -7.17 25.07 -0.79
CA MET A 264 -6.07 26.00 -0.48
C MET A 264 -6.12 27.27 -1.33
N PHE A 265 -6.50 27.16 -2.60
CA PHE A 265 -6.47 28.28 -3.55
C PHE A 265 -7.85 28.76 -4.02
N GLY A 266 -8.95 28.10 -3.60
CA GLY A 266 -10.30 28.42 -4.04
C GLY A 266 -10.52 28.18 -5.54
N ASP A 267 -9.70 27.33 -6.19
CA ASP A 267 -9.76 27.05 -7.63
C ASP A 267 -10.20 25.61 -7.92
N ALA A 268 -11.47 25.44 -8.25
CA ALA A 268 -12.08 24.15 -8.58
C ALA A 268 -11.90 23.73 -10.06
N THR A 269 -11.15 24.47 -10.87
CA THR A 269 -11.04 24.22 -12.31
C THR A 269 -10.50 22.83 -12.61
N GLN A 270 -9.40 22.45 -11.95
CA GLN A 270 -8.73 21.17 -12.25
C GLN A 270 -9.50 19.98 -11.69
N ILE A 271 -10.03 20.07 -10.46
CA ILE A 271 -10.81 18.97 -9.87
C ILE A 271 -12.11 18.72 -10.66
N ARG A 272 -12.76 19.78 -11.16
CA ARG A 272 -13.94 19.63 -12.04
C ARG A 272 -13.59 18.98 -13.37
N LYS A 273 -12.52 19.42 -14.04
CA LYS A 273 -12.05 18.83 -15.29
C LYS A 273 -11.70 17.36 -15.11
N TRP A 274 -10.97 17.05 -14.04
CA TRP A 274 -10.58 15.69 -13.71
C TRP A 274 -11.80 14.82 -13.40
N SER A 275 -12.72 15.25 -12.53
CA SER A 275 -13.88 14.46 -12.13
C SER A 275 -14.84 14.16 -13.29
N THR A 276 -15.03 15.11 -14.21
CA THR A 276 -15.82 14.88 -15.43
C THR A 276 -15.15 13.98 -16.45
N GLY A 277 -13.82 13.89 -16.41
CA GLY A 277 -13.03 13.00 -17.26
C GLY A 277 -12.77 11.62 -16.67
N LEU A 278 -13.13 11.38 -15.39
CA LEU A 278 -12.93 10.11 -14.74
C LEU A 278 -13.85 9.04 -15.36
N PRO A 279 -13.32 7.91 -15.85
CA PRO A 279 -14.15 6.88 -16.45
C PRO A 279 -15.16 6.31 -15.43
N PRO A 280 -16.40 6.01 -15.85
CA PRO A 280 -17.33 5.31 -14.98
C PRO A 280 -16.78 3.92 -14.62
N THR A 281 -17.07 3.47 -13.42
CA THR A 281 -16.71 2.13 -12.97
C THR A 281 -17.50 1.06 -13.74
N ARG A 282 -16.89 -0.11 -13.92
CA ARG A 282 -17.55 -1.28 -14.48
C ARG A 282 -18.30 -2.04 -13.37
N PRO A 283 -19.23 -2.94 -13.71
CA PRO A 283 -19.82 -3.84 -12.72
C PRO A 283 -18.72 -4.53 -11.88
N ASN A 284 -18.92 -4.58 -10.58
CA ASN A 284 -17.98 -5.15 -9.60
C ASN A 284 -16.60 -4.43 -9.53
N THR A 285 -16.55 -3.15 -9.89
CA THR A 285 -15.38 -2.29 -9.66
C THR A 285 -15.79 -0.97 -9.03
N ALA A 286 -14.92 -0.37 -8.22
CA ALA A 286 -15.14 0.94 -7.60
C ALA A 286 -13.83 1.69 -7.34
N TYR A 287 -13.94 3.01 -7.23
CA TYR A 287 -12.89 3.85 -6.69
C TYR A 287 -13.03 3.91 -5.16
N LEU A 288 -11.95 3.64 -4.44
CA LEU A 288 -11.87 4.02 -3.04
C LEU A 288 -11.47 5.50 -2.97
N ASN A 289 -12.45 6.35 -2.69
CA ASN A 289 -12.24 7.78 -2.49
C ASN A 289 -11.78 8.05 -1.07
N PHE A 290 -10.71 8.80 -0.90
CA PHE A 290 -10.18 9.17 0.40
C PHE A 290 -9.53 10.56 0.32
N LEU A 291 -9.35 11.23 1.45
CA LEU A 291 -8.65 12.51 1.55
C LEU A 291 -7.34 12.39 2.32
N SER A 292 -7.28 11.45 3.27
CA SER A 292 -6.07 11.14 4.03
C SER A 292 -5.99 9.64 4.32
N SER A 293 -4.78 9.15 4.57
CA SER A 293 -4.48 7.80 4.99
C SER A 293 -3.28 7.81 5.95
N HIS A 294 -2.68 6.65 6.21
CA HIS A 294 -1.44 6.51 6.97
C HIS A 294 -0.20 6.97 6.19
N ASP A 295 -0.30 7.03 4.85
CA ASP A 295 0.75 7.54 3.97
C ASP A 295 0.70 9.06 3.86
N GLY A 296 1.78 9.66 3.34
CA GLY A 296 1.77 11.03 2.91
C GLY A 296 0.88 11.26 1.68
N ILE A 297 0.72 12.50 1.28
CA ILE A 297 -0.09 12.88 0.14
C ILE A 297 0.73 12.74 -1.13
N GLY A 298 0.44 11.74 -1.94
CA GLY A 298 1.13 11.47 -3.20
C GLY A 298 0.94 12.60 -4.20
N LEU A 299 2.04 13.11 -4.77
CA LEU A 299 2.00 14.19 -5.77
C LEU A 299 2.14 13.66 -7.20
N ARG A 300 2.61 12.45 -7.39
CA ARG A 300 2.70 11.80 -8.70
C ARG A 300 1.34 11.66 -9.42
N PRO A 301 0.24 11.34 -8.74
CA PRO A 301 -1.08 11.21 -9.38
C PRO A 301 -1.64 12.49 -9.98
N VAL A 302 -1.12 13.67 -9.65
CA VAL A 302 -1.53 14.95 -10.23
C VAL A 302 -0.58 15.46 -11.32
N GLU A 303 0.48 14.72 -11.65
CA GLU A 303 1.33 15.02 -12.80
C GLU A 303 0.49 14.96 -14.08
N GLY A 304 0.52 16.03 -14.88
CA GLY A 304 -0.31 16.17 -16.07
C GLY A 304 -1.78 16.58 -15.82
N VAL A 305 -2.22 16.64 -14.56
CA VAL A 305 -3.52 17.20 -14.14
C VAL A 305 -3.34 18.65 -13.69
N LEU A 306 -2.42 18.90 -12.75
CA LEU A 306 -1.95 20.23 -12.43
C LEU A 306 -0.83 20.63 -13.40
N THR A 307 -0.77 21.93 -13.74
CA THR A 307 0.41 22.49 -14.43
C THR A 307 1.61 22.51 -13.47
N GLU A 308 2.83 22.55 -14.00
CA GLU A 308 4.03 22.68 -13.18
C GLU A 308 3.94 23.88 -12.24
N GLN A 309 3.50 25.04 -12.73
CA GLN A 309 3.31 26.25 -11.93
C GLN A 309 2.29 26.07 -10.79
N GLN A 310 1.20 25.33 -11.03
CA GLN A 310 0.20 25.02 -9.99
C GLN A 310 0.78 24.08 -8.95
N LEU A 311 1.52 23.08 -9.39
CA LEU A 311 2.19 22.13 -8.49
C LEU A 311 3.24 22.82 -7.61
N ASP A 312 4.10 23.66 -8.20
CA ASP A 312 5.12 24.43 -7.47
C ASP A 312 4.49 25.36 -6.45
N ARG A 313 3.39 26.02 -6.82
CA ARG A 313 2.65 26.88 -5.88
C ARG A 313 2.08 26.08 -4.71
N MET A 314 1.53 24.89 -4.96
CA MET A 314 1.00 24.02 -3.91
C MET A 314 2.12 23.52 -3.00
N VAL A 315 3.23 23.05 -3.57
CA VAL A 315 4.41 22.58 -2.81
C VAL A 315 4.96 23.68 -1.92
N SER A 316 5.12 24.89 -2.44
CA SER A 316 5.60 26.03 -1.65
C SER A 316 4.68 26.37 -0.48
N GLN A 317 3.36 26.25 -0.65
CA GLN A 317 2.42 26.46 0.45
C GLN A 317 2.43 25.32 1.46
N LEU A 318 2.53 24.06 1.01
CA LEU A 318 2.65 22.90 1.89
C LEU A 318 3.94 22.97 2.74
N GLU A 319 5.05 23.43 2.15
CA GLU A 319 6.30 23.66 2.87
C GLU A 319 6.13 24.72 3.97
N GLN A 320 5.47 25.84 3.66
CA GLN A 320 5.15 26.87 4.65
C GLN A 320 4.25 26.35 5.77
N ASN A 321 3.37 25.40 5.47
CA ASN A 321 2.48 24.76 6.44
C ASN A 321 3.17 23.62 7.21
N GLY A 322 4.48 23.40 7.02
CA GLY A 322 5.30 22.45 7.78
C GLY A 322 5.41 21.05 7.15
N SER A 323 5.03 20.88 5.90
CA SER A 323 5.21 19.58 5.21
C SER A 323 6.68 19.20 5.09
N LEU A 324 6.96 17.93 5.34
CA LEU A 324 8.19 17.28 4.89
C LEU A 324 7.92 16.62 3.52
N PHE A 325 8.97 16.40 2.72
CA PHE A 325 8.81 15.82 1.40
C PHE A 325 9.69 14.59 1.22
N SER A 326 9.08 13.54 0.65
CA SER A 326 9.80 12.39 0.11
C SER A 326 10.10 12.64 -1.37
N TRP A 327 11.27 12.21 -1.84
CA TRP A 327 11.76 12.46 -3.19
C TRP A 327 11.95 11.16 -3.95
N ARG A 328 11.72 11.18 -5.27
CA ARG A 328 12.03 10.09 -6.18
C ARG A 328 13.06 10.53 -7.23
N ASN A 329 13.91 9.62 -7.64
CA ASN A 329 14.81 9.84 -8.77
C ASN A 329 14.03 9.66 -10.08
N VAL A 330 14.09 10.66 -10.95
CA VAL A 330 13.56 10.60 -12.32
C VAL A 330 14.68 10.22 -13.31
N SER A 331 15.89 10.71 -13.02
CA SER A 331 17.13 10.37 -13.71
C SER A 331 18.31 10.40 -12.74
N GLN A 332 19.53 10.19 -13.23
CA GLN A 332 20.74 10.30 -12.39
C GLN A 332 20.97 11.73 -11.83
N SER A 333 20.40 12.76 -12.46
CA SER A 333 20.60 14.16 -12.12
C SER A 333 19.31 14.90 -11.76
N GLU A 334 18.15 14.25 -11.83
CA GLU A 334 16.86 14.90 -11.57
C GLU A 334 16.06 14.15 -10.53
N GLN A 335 15.61 14.88 -9.50
CA GLN A 335 14.66 14.40 -8.50
C GLN A 335 13.36 15.18 -8.59
N LYS A 336 12.25 14.49 -8.37
CA LYS A 336 10.92 15.11 -8.20
C LYS A 336 10.35 14.69 -6.85
N ILE A 337 9.51 15.56 -6.29
CA ILE A 337 8.77 15.22 -5.07
C ILE A 337 7.85 14.04 -5.38
N TYR A 338 7.94 13.03 -4.54
CA TYR A 338 7.06 11.86 -4.61
C TYR A 338 5.82 12.08 -3.76
N GLU A 339 6.00 12.64 -2.56
CA GLU A 339 4.98 12.69 -1.52
C GLU A 339 5.20 13.86 -0.57
N ALA A 340 4.11 14.49 -0.14
CA ALA A 340 4.08 15.50 0.91
C ALA A 340 3.64 14.84 2.23
N ASN A 341 4.51 14.83 3.23
CA ASN A 341 4.25 14.23 4.54
C ASN A 341 3.68 15.31 5.47
N ILE A 342 2.39 15.45 5.42
CA ILE A 342 1.59 16.41 6.21
C ILE A 342 0.18 15.85 6.36
N THR A 343 -0.50 16.13 7.46
CA THR A 343 -1.92 15.78 7.58
C THR A 343 -2.77 16.64 6.66
N PHE A 344 -3.94 16.14 6.26
CA PHE A 344 -4.88 16.91 5.45
C PHE A 344 -5.34 18.18 6.19
N PHE A 345 -5.49 18.10 7.50
CA PHE A 345 -5.83 19.22 8.37
C PHE A 345 -4.73 20.29 8.35
N ASP A 346 -3.48 19.93 8.65
CA ASP A 346 -2.36 20.87 8.68
C ASP A 346 -2.07 21.47 7.30
N ALA A 347 -2.27 20.70 6.24
CA ALA A 347 -2.11 21.19 4.87
C ALA A 347 -3.04 22.37 4.55
N LEU A 348 -4.22 22.43 5.18
CA LEU A 348 -5.23 23.46 4.96
C LEU A 348 -5.22 24.55 6.03
N SER A 349 -4.52 24.35 7.14
CA SER A 349 -4.43 25.34 8.22
C SER A 349 -3.63 26.56 7.78
N ARG A 350 -4.11 27.75 8.11
CA ARG A 350 -3.43 29.03 7.77
C ARG A 350 -2.12 29.21 8.53
N THR A 351 -2.06 28.61 9.72
CA THR A 351 -0.84 28.55 10.53
C THR A 351 -0.71 27.16 11.13
N PRO A 352 0.51 26.59 11.28
CA PRO A 352 0.71 25.27 11.88
C PRO A 352 0.16 25.10 13.29
N SER A 353 -0.14 26.22 13.97
CA SER A 353 -0.71 26.26 15.33
C SER A 353 -2.18 26.62 15.39
N ASP A 354 -2.85 26.76 14.25
CA ASP A 354 -4.29 27.06 14.21
C ASP A 354 -5.10 25.79 14.45
N PRO A 355 -5.74 25.62 15.63
CA PRO A 355 -6.49 24.42 15.95
C PRO A 355 -7.83 24.31 15.21
N THR A 356 -8.29 25.37 14.52
CA THR A 356 -9.57 25.38 13.79
C THR A 356 -9.41 25.03 12.32
N GLY A 357 -8.23 25.22 11.75
CA GLY A 357 -7.98 24.98 10.33
C GLY A 357 -8.72 25.96 9.40
N GLU A 358 -9.13 27.15 9.90
CA GLU A 358 -9.88 28.18 9.15
C GLU A 358 -9.00 29.09 8.29
#